data_89e52984034668383317759c80cb0ad5
#
_entry.id   89e52984034668383317759c80cb0ad5
#
_cell.length_a   1.000
_cell.length_b   1.000
_cell.length_c   1.000
_cell.angle_alpha   90.00
_cell.angle_beta   90.00
_cell.angle_gamma   90.00
#
_symmetry.space_group_name_H-M   'P 1'
#
loop_
_entity.id
_entity.type
_entity.pdbx_description
1 polymer ?
#
loop_
_entity_poly.entity_id
_entity_poly.type
_entity_poly.pdbx_seq_one_letter_code
_entity_poly.pdbx_strand_id
1 'polypeptide(L)'
;MSEAPEGELFPAPLPERAIGELFPPPEPRELERATGILPSQLLRDAIERTREIQSLEPIEDDQIQPASLDLRLGEVAHRVRASFLPGRERTVAEGLRSLTLHSLDLREGAVLERDCIYIVPLLEHLALRYRTSGSANPKSSTGRLNIFARVITDHGTEFDQVRSNYAGPLYAELSPRSFSVRVRKGSRLVQLRVRRGRPTSSNAALRRLHEEIGFTVVPPGSPIQRELLEGGLAVTVDVTGDRRNGFVGYKARKHAPVIDVDRIDHYDVADFWDPVFTRHGEGIILDPDDFYILASREPVAVPPDQAAEMLAYDTLVGEFRVHYAGFFDPGFGMEETGGAGSRAVLEVRSHEVPFLIEHGQIIGRLVYERLIARPDRLYGGAIGSSYQKQGLALSKHFKKPPQS
;
A
#
# COMPACT_ATOMS: atom_id res chain seq x y z
N MET A 1 6.82 -22.93 62.59
CA MET A 1 7.24 -22.18 61.32
C MET A 1 6.15 -22.46 60.36
N SER A 2 5.29 -21.44 60.14
CA SER A 2 4.12 -21.51 59.28
C SER A 2 4.49 -20.79 58.00
N GLU A 3 4.42 -21.48 56.88
CA GLU A 3 4.58 -20.91 55.55
C GLU A 3 3.34 -20.06 55.21
N ALA A 4 3.58 -18.82 54.78
CA ALA A 4 2.56 -17.92 54.26
C ALA A 4 2.26 -18.28 52.80
N PRO A 5 1.00 -18.20 52.33
CA PRO A 5 0.65 -18.46 50.94
C PRO A 5 1.10 -17.33 50.03
N GLU A 6 1.76 -17.68 48.95
CA GLU A 6 2.05 -16.76 47.81
C GLU A 6 0.71 -16.32 47.18
N GLY A 7 0.36 -15.06 47.38
CA GLY A 7 -0.78 -14.44 46.74
C GLY A 7 -0.44 -14.00 45.31
N GLU A 8 -1.27 -14.39 44.38
CA GLU A 8 -1.23 -13.95 42.99
C GLU A 8 -1.27 -12.39 42.87
N LEU A 9 -0.21 -11.81 42.31
CA LEU A 9 0.03 -10.36 42.23
C LEU A 9 -0.61 -9.67 41.01
N PHE A 10 -1.34 -10.41 40.18
CA PHE A 10 -2.03 -9.84 39.03
C PHE A 10 -3.47 -10.35 38.93
N PRO A 11 -4.46 -9.45 38.73
CA PRO A 11 -5.83 -9.89 38.47
C PRO A 11 -5.86 -10.60 37.09
N ALA A 12 -6.63 -11.69 37.03
CA ALA A 12 -6.83 -12.44 35.81
C ALA A 12 -7.36 -11.53 34.68
N PRO A 13 -6.94 -11.73 33.42
CA PRO A 13 -7.45 -10.96 32.30
C PRO A 13 -8.98 -11.12 32.17
N LEU A 14 -9.66 -10.02 31.99
CA LEU A 14 -11.12 -10.02 31.81
C LEU A 14 -11.49 -10.88 30.59
N PRO A 15 -12.53 -11.70 30.64
CA PRO A 15 -12.97 -12.51 29.51
C PRO A 15 -13.42 -11.62 28.36
N GLU A 16 -13.10 -12.00 27.14
CA GLU A 16 -13.41 -11.25 25.88
C GLU A 16 -14.87 -10.78 25.77
N ARG A 17 -15.82 -11.53 26.35
CA ARG A 17 -17.24 -11.14 26.44
C ARG A 17 -17.48 -9.87 27.26
N ALA A 18 -16.71 -9.63 28.32
CA ALA A 18 -16.89 -8.46 29.18
C ALA A 18 -16.39 -7.17 28.53
N ILE A 19 -15.45 -7.23 27.58
CA ILE A 19 -14.94 -6.06 26.86
C ILE A 19 -15.99 -5.57 25.84
N GLY A 20 -16.71 -6.47 25.18
CA GLY A 20 -17.77 -6.12 24.22
C GLY A 20 -19.03 -5.52 24.87
N GLU A 21 -19.31 -5.84 26.15
CA GLU A 21 -20.42 -5.24 26.92
C GLU A 21 -20.08 -3.86 27.47
N LEU A 22 -18.80 -3.58 27.75
CA LEU A 22 -18.32 -2.26 28.21
C LEU A 22 -18.22 -1.23 27.09
N PHE A 23 -18.03 -1.67 25.85
CA PHE A 23 -17.94 -0.83 24.67
C PHE A 23 -18.80 -1.42 23.54
N PRO A 24 -20.12 -1.22 23.58
CA PRO A 24 -20.99 -1.69 22.51
C PRO A 24 -20.57 -1.05 21.18
N PRO A 25 -20.72 -1.76 20.06
CA PRO A 25 -20.43 -1.18 18.76
C PRO A 25 -21.26 0.10 18.58
N PRO A 26 -20.65 1.16 18.05
CA PRO A 26 -21.34 2.45 17.90
C PRO A 26 -22.61 2.32 17.07
N GLU A 27 -23.66 3.03 17.48
CA GLU A 27 -24.94 3.08 16.76
C GLU A 27 -24.76 3.54 15.30
N PRO A 28 -25.53 3.06 14.33
CA PRO A 28 -25.42 3.43 12.92
C PRO A 28 -25.36 4.94 12.65
N ARG A 29 -26.10 5.75 13.42
CA ARG A 29 -26.08 7.22 13.32
C ARG A 29 -24.80 7.86 13.83
N GLU A 30 -24.11 7.23 14.79
CA GLU A 30 -22.81 7.68 15.30
C GLU A 30 -21.72 7.39 14.27
N LEU A 31 -21.79 6.24 13.60
CA LEU A 31 -20.87 5.85 12.53
C LEU A 31 -20.94 6.82 11.32
N GLU A 32 -22.11 7.35 11.02
CA GLU A 32 -22.28 8.35 9.95
C GLU A 32 -21.55 9.67 10.24
N ARG A 33 -21.37 10.02 11.50
CA ARG A 33 -20.66 11.24 11.97
C ARG A 33 -19.19 10.99 12.28
N ALA A 34 -18.78 9.75 12.46
CA ALA A 34 -17.42 9.39 12.79
C ALA A 34 -16.44 9.79 11.68
N THR A 35 -15.27 10.24 12.08
CA THR A 35 -14.17 10.57 11.17
C THR A 35 -13.09 9.50 11.27
N GLY A 36 -12.71 8.91 10.14
CA GLY A 36 -11.70 7.84 10.10
C GLY A 36 -11.76 7.05 8.79
N ILE A 37 -10.81 6.15 8.65
CA ILE A 37 -10.79 5.15 7.58
C ILE A 37 -11.78 4.04 7.94
N LEU A 38 -12.47 3.51 6.94
CA LEU A 38 -13.38 2.38 7.10
C LEU A 38 -12.57 1.08 7.28
N PRO A 39 -12.71 0.40 8.43
CA PRO A 39 -12.13 -0.93 8.62
C PRO A 39 -12.94 -1.99 7.85
N SER A 40 -12.41 -3.21 7.76
CA SER A 40 -12.96 -4.35 7.00
C SER A 40 -14.45 -4.60 7.22
N GLN A 41 -14.93 -4.59 8.48
CA GLN A 41 -16.36 -4.80 8.77
C GLN A 41 -17.26 -3.69 8.23
N LEU A 42 -16.79 -2.42 8.21
CA LEU A 42 -17.52 -1.31 7.65
C LEU A 42 -17.43 -1.26 6.12
N LEU A 43 -16.36 -1.80 5.52
CA LEU A 43 -16.28 -2.03 4.08
C LEU A 43 -17.30 -3.08 3.64
N ARG A 44 -17.46 -4.21 4.38
CA ARG A 44 -18.54 -5.17 4.12
C ARG A 44 -19.92 -4.53 4.21
N ASP A 45 -20.14 -3.74 5.25
CA ASP A 45 -21.40 -2.99 5.42
C ASP A 45 -21.64 -2.02 4.24
N ALA A 46 -20.59 -1.37 3.74
CA ALA A 46 -20.66 -0.50 2.56
C ALA A 46 -20.98 -1.27 1.26
N ILE A 47 -20.62 -2.53 1.17
CA ILE A 47 -20.93 -3.41 0.04
C ILE A 47 -22.34 -4.00 0.17
N GLU A 48 -22.64 -4.62 1.31
CA GLU A 48 -23.84 -5.46 1.47
C GLU A 48 -25.09 -4.66 1.85
N ARG A 49 -24.97 -3.75 2.81
CA ARG A 49 -26.10 -3.03 3.41
C ARG A 49 -26.34 -1.66 2.78
N THR A 50 -25.32 -0.77 2.80
CA THR A 50 -25.51 0.62 2.33
C THR A 50 -25.37 0.78 0.82
N ARG A 51 -24.78 -0.20 0.15
CA ARG A 51 -24.54 -0.21 -1.30
C ARG A 51 -23.74 1.01 -1.78
N GLU A 52 -22.82 1.49 -0.95
CA GLU A 52 -21.89 2.55 -1.32
C GLU A 52 -20.79 2.05 -2.24
N ILE A 53 -20.50 0.74 -2.19
CA ILE A 53 -19.60 0.03 -3.10
C ILE A 53 -20.40 -1.07 -3.79
N GLN A 54 -20.38 -1.09 -5.10
CA GLN A 54 -21.20 -1.98 -5.91
C GLN A 54 -20.37 -2.66 -7.01
N SER A 55 -20.79 -3.83 -7.44
CA SER A 55 -20.27 -4.51 -8.62
C SER A 55 -21.36 -5.40 -9.21
N LEU A 56 -21.33 -5.65 -10.52
CA LEU A 56 -22.22 -6.61 -11.18
C LEU A 56 -21.85 -8.04 -10.78
N GLU A 57 -20.59 -8.31 -10.55
CA GLU A 57 -20.10 -9.60 -10.06
C GLU A 57 -19.91 -9.53 -8.54
N PRO A 58 -20.16 -10.59 -7.78
CA PRO A 58 -19.97 -10.60 -6.34
C PRO A 58 -18.58 -10.08 -5.95
N ILE A 59 -18.52 -9.25 -4.90
CA ILE A 59 -17.26 -8.84 -4.29
C ILE A 59 -16.91 -9.92 -3.27
N GLU A 60 -15.77 -10.58 -3.51
CA GLU A 60 -15.31 -11.69 -2.68
C GLU A 60 -14.69 -11.19 -1.36
N ASP A 61 -14.83 -11.97 -0.29
CA ASP A 61 -14.32 -11.58 1.04
C ASP A 61 -12.78 -11.39 1.06
N ASP A 62 -12.05 -12.07 0.20
CA ASP A 62 -10.60 -11.93 0.05
C ASP A 62 -10.15 -10.62 -0.64
N GLN A 63 -11.09 -9.88 -1.26
CA GLN A 63 -10.83 -8.51 -1.74
C GLN A 63 -10.81 -7.50 -0.59
N ILE A 64 -11.51 -7.80 0.52
CA ILE A 64 -11.62 -6.89 1.67
C ILE A 64 -10.41 -7.06 2.57
N GLN A 65 -9.54 -6.05 2.58
CA GLN A 65 -8.36 -5.98 3.41
C GLN A 65 -8.70 -5.27 4.74
N PRO A 66 -7.81 -5.23 5.75
CA PRO A 66 -8.10 -4.61 7.04
C PRO A 66 -8.60 -3.16 6.96
N ALA A 67 -8.11 -2.38 5.99
CA ALA A 67 -8.44 -0.97 5.82
C ALA A 67 -8.53 -0.53 4.35
N SER A 68 -8.69 -1.47 3.42
CA SER A 68 -8.82 -1.19 1.98
C SER A 68 -9.59 -2.29 1.25
N LEU A 69 -9.99 -2.02 0.02
CA LEU A 69 -10.62 -2.94 -0.89
C LEU A 69 -9.75 -3.12 -2.14
N ASP A 70 -9.41 -4.36 -2.48
CA ASP A 70 -8.79 -4.69 -3.75
C ASP A 70 -9.77 -4.51 -4.90
N LEU A 71 -9.42 -3.72 -5.91
CA LEU A 71 -10.25 -3.47 -7.08
C LEU A 71 -9.85 -4.40 -8.23
N ARG A 72 -10.86 -4.86 -9.01
CA ARG A 72 -10.70 -5.82 -10.09
C ARG A 72 -10.74 -5.14 -11.45
N LEU A 73 -9.86 -5.55 -12.36
CA LEU A 73 -9.90 -5.13 -13.76
C LEU A 73 -11.15 -5.68 -14.45
N GLY A 74 -11.76 -4.86 -15.30
CA GLY A 74 -12.87 -5.26 -16.18
C GLY A 74 -12.42 -6.04 -17.41
N GLU A 75 -13.28 -6.13 -18.41
CA GLU A 75 -13.11 -7.00 -19.59
C GLU A 75 -12.23 -6.41 -20.68
N VAL A 76 -12.00 -5.09 -20.69
CA VAL A 76 -11.35 -4.40 -21.80
C VAL A 76 -10.27 -3.48 -21.29
N ALA A 77 -9.08 -3.52 -21.90
CA ALA A 77 -8.02 -2.54 -21.71
C ALA A 77 -7.90 -1.67 -22.96
N HIS A 78 -8.10 -0.36 -22.80
CA HIS A 78 -7.95 0.61 -23.87
C HIS A 78 -6.51 1.11 -23.92
N ARG A 79 -5.75 0.75 -24.96
CA ARG A 79 -4.43 1.32 -25.24
C ARG A 79 -4.61 2.76 -25.69
N VAL A 80 -4.09 3.70 -24.89
CA VAL A 80 -4.22 5.13 -25.18
C VAL A 80 -2.88 5.74 -25.58
N ARG A 81 -2.93 6.80 -26.41
CA ARG A 81 -1.73 7.50 -26.88
C ARG A 81 -1.09 8.42 -25.82
N ALA A 82 -1.86 8.80 -24.79
CA ALA A 82 -1.40 9.65 -23.70
C ALA A 82 -2.25 9.42 -22.44
N SER A 83 -1.64 9.63 -21.26
CA SER A 83 -2.34 9.75 -19.99
C SER A 83 -3.21 11.01 -19.97
N PHE A 84 -4.33 10.98 -19.26
CA PHE A 84 -5.21 12.14 -19.11
C PHE A 84 -6.01 12.10 -17.81
N LEU A 85 -6.44 13.29 -17.40
CA LEU A 85 -7.52 13.49 -16.43
C LEU A 85 -8.72 14.09 -17.14
N PRO A 86 -9.94 13.59 -16.92
CA PRO A 86 -11.12 14.07 -17.64
C PRO A 86 -11.44 15.55 -17.32
N GLY A 87 -11.04 16.02 -16.13
CA GLY A 87 -11.42 17.35 -15.67
C GLY A 87 -12.89 17.40 -15.25
N ARG A 88 -13.33 18.52 -14.70
CA ARG A 88 -14.64 18.64 -14.05
C ARG A 88 -15.85 18.41 -14.97
N GLU A 89 -15.70 18.61 -16.27
CA GLU A 89 -16.81 18.63 -17.23
C GLU A 89 -16.99 17.33 -18.01
N ARG A 90 -15.97 16.47 -18.05
CA ARG A 90 -15.98 15.26 -18.87
C ARG A 90 -15.94 13.99 -18.04
N THR A 91 -16.39 12.91 -18.66
CA THR A 91 -16.22 11.56 -18.20
C THR A 91 -14.93 10.94 -18.77
N VAL A 92 -14.45 9.87 -18.15
CA VAL A 92 -13.31 9.09 -18.69
C VAL A 92 -13.68 8.48 -20.05
N ALA A 93 -14.90 8.00 -20.21
CA ALA A 93 -15.38 7.42 -21.45
C ALA A 93 -15.33 8.44 -22.62
N GLU A 94 -15.64 9.70 -22.40
CA GLU A 94 -15.50 10.76 -23.41
C GLU A 94 -14.04 10.99 -23.78
N GLY A 95 -13.13 11.00 -22.81
CA GLY A 95 -11.69 11.10 -23.06
C GLY A 95 -11.16 9.92 -23.88
N LEU A 96 -11.61 8.72 -23.60
CA LEU A 96 -11.22 7.49 -24.31
C LEU A 96 -11.59 7.55 -25.80
N ARG A 97 -12.72 8.14 -26.19
CA ARG A 97 -13.12 8.26 -27.61
C ARG A 97 -12.06 8.90 -28.49
N SER A 98 -11.30 9.86 -27.96
CA SER A 98 -10.29 10.60 -28.72
C SER A 98 -8.86 10.08 -28.54
N LEU A 99 -8.59 9.32 -27.49
CA LEU A 99 -7.25 8.92 -27.10
C LEU A 99 -6.96 7.42 -27.34
N THR A 100 -7.97 6.59 -27.48
CA THR A 100 -7.79 5.15 -27.70
C THR A 100 -7.21 4.86 -29.07
N LEU A 101 -6.13 4.09 -29.11
CA LEU A 101 -5.52 3.56 -30.33
C LEU A 101 -6.15 2.23 -30.73
N HIS A 102 -6.29 1.34 -29.78
CA HIS A 102 -6.98 0.05 -29.90
C HIS A 102 -7.38 -0.47 -28.51
N SER A 103 -8.13 -1.55 -28.49
CA SER A 103 -8.57 -2.19 -27.25
C SER A 103 -8.18 -3.67 -27.23
N LEU A 104 -7.88 -4.18 -26.03
CA LEU A 104 -7.53 -5.56 -25.78
C LEU A 104 -8.66 -6.21 -24.97
N ASP A 105 -9.02 -7.42 -25.32
CA ASP A 105 -9.94 -8.25 -24.57
C ASP A 105 -9.18 -8.93 -23.40
N LEU A 106 -9.62 -8.72 -22.19
CA LEU A 106 -9.01 -9.28 -20.98
C LEU A 106 -9.67 -10.57 -20.48
N ARG A 107 -10.75 -11.04 -21.10
CA ARG A 107 -11.46 -12.26 -20.64
C ARG A 107 -10.53 -13.47 -20.64
N GLU A 108 -9.77 -13.67 -21.70
CA GLU A 108 -8.75 -14.73 -21.80
C GLU A 108 -7.34 -14.28 -21.40
N GLY A 109 -7.21 -13.01 -21.04
CA GLY A 109 -5.97 -12.37 -20.68
C GLY A 109 -5.18 -11.81 -21.86
N ALA A 110 -4.59 -10.63 -21.64
CA ALA A 110 -3.78 -9.94 -22.62
C ALA A 110 -2.49 -9.41 -22.00
N VAL A 111 -1.48 -9.17 -22.82
CA VAL A 111 -0.22 -8.58 -22.42
C VAL A 111 -0.33 -7.07 -22.52
N LEU A 112 -0.09 -6.40 -21.39
CA LEU A 112 0.16 -4.97 -21.35
C LEU A 112 1.67 -4.76 -21.53
N GLU A 113 2.03 -4.10 -22.61
CA GLU A 113 3.41 -3.90 -23.00
C GLU A 113 4.10 -2.83 -22.17
N ARG A 114 5.40 -3.01 -21.95
CA ARG A 114 6.23 -2.02 -21.26
C ARG A 114 6.18 -0.67 -21.97
N ASP A 115 6.18 0.41 -21.19
CA ASP A 115 6.13 1.80 -21.63
C ASP A 115 4.88 2.20 -22.42
N CYS A 116 3.85 1.35 -22.37
CA CYS A 116 2.55 1.61 -22.94
C CYS A 116 1.53 1.99 -21.86
N ILE A 117 0.56 2.84 -22.19
CA ILE A 117 -0.47 3.31 -21.26
C ILE A 117 -1.82 2.68 -21.64
N TYR A 118 -2.48 2.12 -20.65
CA TYR A 118 -3.78 1.47 -20.78
C TYR A 118 -4.76 2.03 -19.76
N ILE A 119 -5.99 2.29 -20.20
CA ILE A 119 -7.10 2.60 -19.30
C ILE A 119 -8.03 1.40 -19.27
N VAL A 120 -8.29 0.88 -18.07
CA VAL A 120 -9.12 -0.30 -17.86
C VAL A 120 -10.28 0.09 -16.93
N PRO A 121 -11.54 -0.03 -17.38
CA PRO A 121 -12.69 0.07 -16.48
C PRO A 121 -12.56 -0.98 -15.37
N LEU A 122 -12.87 -0.61 -14.13
CA LEU A 122 -12.90 -1.54 -13.01
C LEU A 122 -14.28 -2.17 -12.86
N LEU A 123 -14.37 -3.34 -12.23
CA LEU A 123 -15.65 -4.00 -11.98
C LEU A 123 -16.44 -3.29 -10.88
N GLU A 124 -15.76 -2.62 -9.97
CA GLU A 124 -16.37 -1.89 -8.85
C GLU A 124 -16.83 -0.50 -9.26
N HIS A 125 -18.00 -0.12 -8.73
CA HIS A 125 -18.63 1.19 -8.87
C HIS A 125 -18.89 1.77 -7.50
N LEU A 126 -18.89 3.08 -7.38
CA LEU A 126 -19.12 3.77 -6.12
C LEU A 126 -20.43 4.57 -6.15
N ALA A 127 -21.09 4.66 -4.99
CA ALA A 127 -22.21 5.53 -4.70
C ALA A 127 -22.03 6.07 -3.27
N LEU A 128 -20.90 6.77 -3.03
CA LEU A 128 -20.50 7.22 -1.71
C LEU A 128 -21.44 8.28 -1.14
N ARG A 129 -21.66 8.24 0.18
CA ARG A 129 -22.56 9.14 0.93
C ARG A 129 -21.85 9.68 2.18
N TYR A 130 -22.51 10.55 2.92
CA TYR A 130 -22.10 11.01 4.25
C TYR A 130 -20.66 11.55 4.32
N ARG A 131 -20.23 12.39 3.37
CA ARG A 131 -18.85 12.91 3.29
C ARG A 131 -17.80 11.79 3.17
N THR A 132 -18.21 10.64 2.69
CA THR A 132 -17.29 9.54 2.38
C THR A 132 -16.55 9.87 1.10
N SER A 133 -15.25 9.67 1.13
CA SER A 133 -14.30 9.85 0.02
C SER A 133 -13.33 8.67 -0.02
N GLY A 134 -12.43 8.65 -0.99
CA GLY A 134 -11.44 7.58 -1.08
C GLY A 134 -10.11 8.05 -1.61
N SER A 135 -9.08 7.29 -1.31
CA SER A 135 -7.78 7.32 -1.99
C SER A 135 -7.44 5.93 -2.50
N ALA A 136 -6.80 5.88 -3.65
CA ALA A 136 -6.36 4.63 -4.25
C ALA A 136 -4.84 4.58 -4.33
N ASN A 137 -4.30 3.36 -4.34
CA ASN A 137 -2.88 3.12 -4.55
C ASN A 137 -2.70 1.79 -5.28
N PRO A 138 -1.58 1.58 -5.98
CA PRO A 138 -1.22 0.25 -6.43
C PRO A 138 -1.05 -0.69 -5.22
N LYS A 139 -1.35 -1.95 -5.42
CA LYS A 139 -1.00 -2.98 -4.42
C LYS A 139 0.52 -3.08 -4.33
N SER A 140 1.05 -3.43 -3.15
CA SER A 140 2.51 -3.61 -2.97
C SER A 140 3.12 -4.58 -3.98
N SER A 141 2.38 -5.64 -4.38
CA SER A 141 2.83 -6.56 -5.42
C SER A 141 2.93 -5.90 -6.80
N THR A 142 2.07 -4.93 -7.09
CA THR A 142 2.04 -4.15 -8.34
C THR A 142 3.19 -3.15 -8.38
N GLY A 143 3.39 -2.39 -7.30
CA GLY A 143 4.50 -1.45 -7.16
C GLY A 143 5.86 -2.13 -7.34
N ARG A 144 6.07 -3.28 -6.69
CA ARG A 144 7.31 -4.07 -6.79
C ARG A 144 7.57 -4.69 -8.17
N LEU A 145 6.61 -4.66 -9.08
CA LEU A 145 6.79 -4.99 -10.50
C LEU A 145 7.04 -3.74 -11.37
N ASN A 146 7.09 -2.56 -10.75
CA ASN A 146 7.16 -1.29 -11.46
C ASN A 146 6.02 -1.11 -12.46
N ILE A 147 4.81 -1.50 -12.07
CA ILE A 147 3.59 -1.18 -12.82
C ILE A 147 3.06 0.13 -12.27
N PHE A 148 3.18 1.19 -13.06
CA PHE A 148 2.58 2.47 -12.74
C PHE A 148 1.05 2.33 -12.86
N ALA A 149 0.37 2.36 -11.74
CA ALA A 149 -1.06 2.13 -11.65
C ALA A 149 -1.72 3.26 -10.87
N ARG A 150 -2.73 3.90 -11.46
CA ARG A 150 -3.49 5.01 -10.86
C ARG A 150 -4.97 4.82 -11.09
N VAL A 151 -5.79 5.32 -10.18
CA VAL A 151 -7.24 5.31 -10.34
C VAL A 151 -7.72 6.67 -10.86
N ILE A 152 -8.62 6.63 -11.83
CA ILE A 152 -9.29 7.81 -12.41
C ILE A 152 -10.78 7.67 -12.17
N THR A 153 -11.44 8.78 -11.85
CA THR A 153 -12.89 8.88 -11.71
C THR A 153 -13.46 9.82 -12.77
N ASP A 154 -14.72 9.65 -13.13
CA ASP A 154 -15.42 10.64 -13.95
C ASP A 154 -15.39 12.01 -13.26
N HIS A 155 -15.19 13.06 -14.04
CA HIS A 155 -15.06 14.45 -13.57
C HIS A 155 -13.88 14.66 -12.59
N GLY A 156 -12.89 13.74 -12.60
CA GLY A 156 -11.71 13.79 -11.74
C GLY A 156 -10.69 14.82 -12.22
N THR A 157 -10.11 15.57 -11.28
CA THR A 157 -9.02 16.52 -11.51
C THR A 157 -7.71 16.06 -10.92
N GLU A 158 -7.72 14.92 -10.21
CA GLU A 158 -6.55 14.33 -9.55
C GLU A 158 -6.59 12.81 -9.75
N PHE A 159 -5.41 12.22 -9.88
CA PHE A 159 -5.28 10.76 -9.84
C PHE A 159 -5.39 10.26 -8.40
N ASP A 160 -5.82 9.03 -8.26
CA ASP A 160 -5.89 8.30 -7.00
C ASP A 160 -6.80 8.93 -5.92
N GLN A 161 -7.57 9.94 -6.30
CA GLN A 161 -8.52 10.60 -5.41
C GLN A 161 -9.96 10.36 -5.85
N VAL A 162 -10.76 9.85 -4.92
CA VAL A 162 -12.22 9.76 -5.07
C VAL A 162 -12.84 10.86 -4.21
N ARG A 163 -13.43 11.84 -4.88
CA ARG A 163 -14.06 13.00 -4.20
C ARG A 163 -15.18 12.56 -3.25
N SER A 164 -15.46 13.40 -2.27
CA SER A 164 -16.59 13.16 -1.36
C SER A 164 -17.91 13.00 -2.12
N ASN A 165 -18.69 12.01 -1.69
CA ASN A 165 -20.01 11.70 -2.26
C ASN A 165 -19.96 11.36 -3.77
N TYR A 166 -18.86 10.81 -4.24
CA TYR A 166 -18.74 10.37 -5.62
C TYR A 166 -19.71 9.23 -5.92
N ALA A 167 -20.42 9.35 -7.04
CA ALA A 167 -21.21 8.25 -7.61
C ALA A 167 -20.80 8.07 -9.07
N GLY A 168 -20.37 6.85 -9.43
CA GLY A 168 -19.92 6.55 -10.78
C GLY A 168 -18.91 5.39 -10.86
N PRO A 169 -18.46 5.08 -12.08
CA PRO A 169 -17.47 4.03 -12.34
C PRO A 169 -16.07 4.44 -11.91
N LEU A 170 -15.21 3.45 -11.74
CA LEU A 170 -13.78 3.61 -11.51
C LEU A 170 -13.00 3.07 -12.71
N TYR A 171 -11.85 3.67 -12.97
CA TYR A 171 -10.94 3.25 -14.03
C TYR A 171 -9.51 3.15 -13.48
N ALA A 172 -8.77 2.14 -13.90
CA ALA A 172 -7.34 2.06 -13.66
C ALA A 172 -6.56 2.51 -14.89
N GLU A 173 -5.66 3.47 -14.71
CA GLU A 173 -4.58 3.70 -15.66
C GLU A 173 -3.41 2.79 -15.29
N LEU A 174 -2.95 2.01 -16.23
CA LEU A 174 -1.87 1.04 -16.06
C LEU A 174 -0.76 1.32 -17.07
N SER A 175 0.48 1.41 -16.60
CA SER A 175 1.66 1.52 -17.46
C SER A 175 2.80 0.69 -16.87
N PRO A 176 3.03 -0.54 -17.35
CA PRO A 176 4.20 -1.33 -16.96
C PRO A 176 5.49 -0.61 -17.35
N ARG A 177 6.46 -0.45 -16.42
CA ARG A 177 7.66 0.34 -16.66
C ARG A 177 8.94 -0.49 -16.75
N SER A 178 8.99 -1.66 -16.10
CA SER A 178 10.15 -2.56 -16.18
C SER A 178 9.86 -3.82 -16.98
N PHE A 179 8.71 -4.44 -16.74
CA PHE A 179 8.34 -5.73 -17.32
C PHE A 179 7.01 -5.61 -18.02
N SER A 180 6.87 -6.19 -19.24
CA SER A 180 5.54 -6.42 -19.80
C SER A 180 4.79 -7.41 -18.94
N VAL A 181 3.48 -7.20 -18.73
CA VAL A 181 2.69 -8.01 -17.81
C VAL A 181 1.45 -8.58 -18.48
N ARG A 182 1.11 -9.82 -18.20
CA ARG A 182 -0.16 -10.41 -18.59
C ARG A 182 -1.19 -10.22 -17.47
N VAL A 183 -2.32 -9.63 -17.82
CA VAL A 183 -3.46 -9.39 -16.93
C VAL A 183 -4.72 -10.02 -17.50
N ARG A 184 -5.73 -10.23 -16.65
CA ARG A 184 -7.05 -10.75 -17.02
C ARG A 184 -8.16 -9.89 -16.40
N LYS A 185 -9.39 -10.08 -16.87
CA LYS A 185 -10.57 -9.70 -16.11
C LYS A 185 -10.48 -10.26 -14.69
N GLY A 186 -10.72 -9.43 -13.69
CA GLY A 186 -10.61 -9.81 -12.28
C GLY A 186 -9.21 -9.70 -11.66
N SER A 187 -8.14 -9.51 -12.44
CA SER A 187 -6.80 -9.24 -11.89
C SER A 187 -6.82 -8.00 -10.98
N ARG A 188 -6.15 -8.06 -9.81
CA ARG A 188 -6.21 -7.05 -8.74
C ARG A 188 -4.88 -6.31 -8.63
N LEU A 189 -4.77 -5.16 -9.25
CA LEU A 189 -3.52 -4.35 -9.30
C LEU A 189 -3.58 -3.09 -8.45
N VAL A 190 -4.78 -2.59 -8.15
CA VAL A 190 -5.02 -1.37 -7.39
C VAL A 190 -5.94 -1.65 -6.20
N GLN A 191 -5.85 -0.83 -5.19
CA GLN A 191 -6.63 -0.92 -3.96
C GLN A 191 -7.21 0.44 -3.59
N LEU A 192 -8.40 0.43 -2.99
CA LEU A 192 -9.13 1.62 -2.57
C LEU A 192 -9.24 1.67 -1.05
N ARG A 193 -8.83 2.77 -0.45
CA ARG A 193 -9.06 3.09 0.96
C ARG A 193 -10.19 4.10 1.05
N VAL A 194 -11.25 3.73 1.76
CA VAL A 194 -12.44 4.57 1.93
C VAL A 194 -12.36 5.25 3.29
N ARG A 195 -12.69 6.56 3.34
CA ARG A 195 -12.62 7.37 4.55
C ARG A 195 -13.81 8.29 4.69
N ARG A 196 -14.19 8.61 5.92
CA ARG A 196 -15.15 9.65 6.27
C ARG A 196 -14.44 10.82 6.92
N GLY A 197 -14.70 12.03 6.43
CA GLY A 197 -14.03 13.25 6.90
C GLY A 197 -12.53 13.27 6.56
N ARG A 198 -11.73 13.86 7.45
CA ARG A 198 -10.26 13.99 7.30
C ARG A 198 -9.55 13.35 8.50
N PRO A 199 -9.19 12.09 8.45
CA PRO A 199 -8.66 11.33 9.59
C PRO A 199 -7.18 11.54 9.89
N THR A 200 -6.49 12.46 9.21
CA THR A 200 -5.05 12.67 9.33
C THR A 200 -4.61 12.94 10.77
N SER A 201 -3.61 12.23 11.25
CA SER A 201 -3.03 12.42 12.58
C SER A 201 -2.16 13.68 12.65
N SER A 202 -2.26 14.42 13.75
CA SER A 202 -1.35 15.53 14.02
C SER A 202 0.03 15.04 14.48
N ASN A 203 1.07 15.88 14.34
CA ASN A 203 2.41 15.55 14.86
C ASN A 203 2.39 15.26 16.36
N ALA A 204 1.49 15.91 17.12
CA ALA A 204 1.31 15.63 18.56
C ALA A 204 0.71 14.23 18.80
N ALA A 205 -0.25 13.81 17.99
CA ALA A 205 -0.81 12.46 18.06
C ALA A 205 0.23 11.40 17.69
N LEU A 206 1.05 11.64 16.66
CA LEU A 206 2.15 10.74 16.30
C LEU A 206 3.20 10.59 17.41
N ARG A 207 3.52 11.66 18.12
CA ARG A 207 4.44 11.59 19.28
C ARG A 207 3.86 10.71 20.38
N ARG A 208 2.61 10.93 20.76
CA ARG A 208 1.94 10.09 21.78
C ARG A 208 1.93 8.62 21.37
N LEU A 209 1.61 8.35 20.10
CA LEU A 209 1.62 7.00 19.57
C LEU A 209 3.00 6.35 19.65
N HIS A 210 4.07 7.12 19.36
CA HIS A 210 5.45 6.65 19.53
C HIS A 210 5.80 6.39 21.02
N GLU A 211 5.38 7.27 21.92
CA GLU A 211 5.59 7.10 23.37
C GLU A 211 4.92 5.83 23.92
N GLU A 212 3.73 5.49 23.38
CA GLU A 212 2.94 4.35 23.82
C GLU A 212 3.45 3.01 23.26
N ILE A 213 3.78 2.95 21.98
CA ILE A 213 4.05 1.66 21.31
C ILE A 213 5.42 1.55 20.64
N GLY A 214 6.10 2.67 20.39
CA GLY A 214 7.39 2.69 19.70
C GLY A 214 7.32 2.05 18.31
N PHE A 215 7.16 2.83 17.25
CA PHE A 215 7.04 2.29 15.88
C PHE A 215 8.28 2.49 15.00
N THR A 216 9.42 2.77 15.64
CA THR A 216 10.75 2.90 14.99
C THR A 216 11.81 2.13 15.78
N VAL A 217 13.05 2.13 15.29
CA VAL A 217 14.22 1.62 16.05
C VAL A 217 14.51 2.39 17.35
N VAL A 218 13.83 3.52 17.55
CA VAL A 218 13.90 4.30 18.78
C VAL A 218 12.96 3.65 19.81
N PRO A 219 13.46 3.23 21.00
CA PRO A 219 12.63 2.62 22.00
C PRO A 219 11.45 3.49 22.44
N PRO A 220 10.32 2.91 22.87
CA PRO A 220 9.20 3.66 23.44
C PRO A 220 9.66 4.59 24.56
N GLY A 221 9.10 5.80 24.60
CA GLY A 221 9.48 6.82 25.60
C GLY A 221 10.81 7.52 25.37
N SER A 222 11.59 7.10 24.37
CA SER A 222 12.82 7.84 23.99
C SER A 222 12.48 9.08 23.17
N PRO A 223 13.25 10.18 23.33
CA PRO A 223 13.05 11.39 22.52
C PRO A 223 13.22 11.09 21.03
N ILE A 224 12.20 11.42 20.23
CA ILE A 224 12.29 11.37 18.78
C ILE A 224 12.54 12.78 18.25
N GLN A 225 13.47 12.93 17.32
CA GLN A 225 13.77 14.21 16.71
C GLN A 225 12.53 14.76 15.99
N ARG A 226 12.26 16.05 16.15
CA ARG A 226 11.07 16.71 15.62
C ARG A 226 10.96 16.54 14.09
N GLU A 227 12.08 16.63 13.42
CA GLU A 227 12.23 16.54 11.97
C GLU A 227 11.77 15.17 11.43
N LEU A 228 11.89 14.12 12.24
CA LEU A 228 11.45 12.77 11.86
C LEU A 228 9.93 12.61 11.91
N LEU A 229 9.20 13.52 12.56
CA LEU A 229 7.74 13.47 12.70
C LEU A 229 7.01 14.59 11.94
N GLU A 230 7.72 15.49 11.28
CA GLU A 230 7.10 16.61 10.57
C GLU A 230 6.45 16.12 9.27
N GLY A 231 5.08 16.21 9.20
CA GLY A 231 4.32 15.74 8.05
C GLY A 231 4.23 14.21 7.92
N GLY A 232 4.51 13.47 8.98
CA GLY A 232 4.53 12.01 9.03
C GLY A 232 5.85 11.45 9.57
N LEU A 233 5.90 10.14 9.82
CA LEU A 233 7.13 9.48 10.26
C LEU A 233 8.11 9.36 9.09
N ALA A 234 9.28 9.98 9.19
CA ALA A 234 10.33 9.85 8.19
C ALA A 234 10.84 8.40 8.10
N VAL A 235 11.01 7.92 6.89
CA VAL A 235 11.59 6.62 6.57
C VAL A 235 12.90 6.84 5.85
N THR A 236 13.98 6.20 6.37
CA THR A 236 15.32 6.28 5.76
C THR A 236 15.71 4.98 5.07
N VAL A 237 16.63 5.07 4.11
CA VAL A 237 17.09 3.91 3.34
C VAL A 237 18.26 3.21 4.00
N ASP A 238 18.29 1.86 3.89
CA ASP A 238 19.44 1.05 4.28
C ASP A 238 20.25 0.66 3.04
N VAL A 239 21.42 1.27 2.89
CA VAL A 239 22.39 0.93 1.86
C VAL A 239 23.78 0.59 2.46
N THR A 240 23.82 0.16 3.74
CA THR A 240 25.06 -0.38 4.32
C THR A 240 25.39 -1.77 3.79
N GLY A 241 24.36 -2.48 3.34
CA GLY A 241 24.49 -3.85 2.88
C GLY A 241 24.57 -4.89 4.00
N ASP A 242 24.40 -6.13 3.65
CA ASP A 242 24.61 -7.19 4.62
C ASP A 242 26.11 -7.32 4.98
N ARG A 243 26.38 -7.84 6.17
CA ARG A 243 27.76 -7.94 6.68
C ARG A 243 28.66 -8.93 5.92
N ARG A 244 28.09 -9.80 5.09
CA ARG A 244 28.81 -10.86 4.40
C ARG A 244 29.33 -10.43 3.03
N ASN A 245 28.45 -9.80 2.23
CA ASN A 245 28.76 -9.49 0.83
C ASN A 245 28.36 -8.07 0.40
N GLY A 246 27.79 -7.27 1.29
CA GLY A 246 27.36 -5.90 0.98
C GLY A 246 26.09 -5.81 0.13
N PHE A 247 25.26 -6.85 0.10
CA PHE A 247 23.99 -6.85 -0.64
C PHE A 247 23.01 -5.83 -0.05
N VAL A 248 22.47 -4.96 -0.89
CA VAL A 248 21.56 -3.87 -0.48
C VAL A 248 20.19 -3.93 -1.14
N GLY A 249 20.04 -4.58 -2.27
CA GLY A 249 18.78 -4.58 -3.00
C GLY A 249 18.84 -5.23 -4.37
N TYR A 250 17.81 -4.96 -5.15
CA TYR A 250 17.69 -5.48 -6.51
C TYR A 250 17.49 -4.36 -7.51
N LYS A 251 18.03 -4.54 -8.72
CA LYS A 251 17.78 -3.71 -9.90
C LYS A 251 17.02 -4.53 -10.94
N ALA A 252 15.96 -3.97 -11.52
CA ALA A 252 15.18 -4.64 -12.57
C ALA A 252 16.02 -4.82 -13.85
N ARG A 253 16.02 -6.05 -14.39
CA ARG A 253 16.70 -6.35 -15.65
C ARG A 253 15.95 -5.79 -16.84
N LYS A 254 16.67 -5.30 -17.82
CA LYS A 254 16.12 -4.95 -19.14
C LYS A 254 15.85 -6.24 -19.94
N HIS A 255 14.83 -6.21 -20.78
CA HIS A 255 14.48 -7.33 -21.69
C HIS A 255 14.10 -8.65 -20.98
N ALA A 256 13.53 -8.55 -19.78
CA ALA A 256 13.01 -9.70 -19.07
C ALA A 256 11.75 -10.27 -19.74
N PRO A 257 11.41 -11.56 -19.48
CA PRO A 257 10.18 -12.17 -19.97
C PRO A 257 8.89 -11.49 -19.44
N VAL A 258 7.75 -11.87 -20.00
CA VAL A 258 6.43 -11.39 -19.54
C VAL A 258 6.09 -12.01 -18.18
N ILE A 259 5.60 -11.19 -17.26
CA ILE A 259 5.10 -11.62 -15.96
C ILE A 259 3.57 -11.75 -16.02
N ASP A 260 3.03 -12.93 -15.76
CA ASP A 260 1.61 -13.16 -15.51
C ASP A 260 1.32 -12.79 -14.05
N VAL A 261 0.53 -11.73 -13.81
CA VAL A 261 0.26 -11.18 -12.46
C VAL A 261 -0.57 -12.11 -11.57
N ASP A 262 -1.16 -13.14 -12.12
CA ASP A 262 -1.97 -14.11 -11.37
C ASP A 262 -1.15 -15.35 -10.95
N ARG A 263 0.12 -15.45 -11.36
CA ARG A 263 1.03 -16.51 -10.96
C ARG A 263 1.89 -16.10 -9.77
N ILE A 264 1.66 -16.74 -8.64
CA ILE A 264 2.36 -16.50 -7.38
C ILE A 264 3.46 -17.56 -7.20
N ASP A 265 4.63 -17.16 -6.63
CA ASP A 265 5.78 -18.04 -6.34
C ASP A 265 6.24 -18.85 -7.57
N HIS A 266 6.25 -18.20 -8.73
CA HIS A 266 6.42 -18.85 -10.02
C HIS A 266 7.75 -18.53 -10.69
N TYR A 267 8.19 -17.27 -10.67
CA TYR A 267 9.32 -16.78 -11.47
C TYR A 267 10.63 -16.87 -10.71
N ASP A 268 11.70 -17.26 -11.41
CA ASP A 268 13.05 -17.22 -10.86
C ASP A 268 13.54 -15.77 -10.78
N VAL A 269 14.08 -15.38 -9.64
CA VAL A 269 14.54 -14.00 -9.41
C VAL A 269 15.61 -13.59 -10.43
N ALA A 270 16.54 -14.49 -10.74
CA ALA A 270 17.66 -14.21 -11.63
C ALA A 270 17.29 -13.88 -13.08
N ASP A 271 16.07 -14.23 -13.52
CA ASP A 271 15.59 -13.89 -14.86
C ASP A 271 15.13 -12.43 -14.97
N PHE A 272 14.81 -11.80 -13.84
CA PHE A 272 14.17 -10.48 -13.77
C PHE A 272 14.96 -9.43 -12.99
N TRP A 273 15.86 -9.85 -12.10
CA TRP A 273 16.52 -8.96 -11.16
C TRP A 273 18.02 -9.22 -11.08
N ASP A 274 18.78 -8.14 -11.10
CA ASP A 274 20.20 -8.14 -10.77
C ASP A 274 20.37 -7.72 -9.30
N PRO A 275 21.16 -8.45 -8.50
CA PRO A 275 21.46 -8.03 -7.13
C PRO A 275 22.36 -6.80 -7.13
N VAL A 276 22.09 -5.86 -6.23
CA VAL A 276 22.87 -4.64 -6.03
C VAL A 276 23.71 -4.77 -4.77
N PHE A 277 24.99 -4.44 -4.90
CA PHE A 277 25.96 -4.51 -3.82
C PHE A 277 26.58 -3.15 -3.58
N THR A 278 26.94 -2.86 -2.34
CA THR A 278 27.72 -1.67 -1.96
C THR A 278 29.02 -2.10 -1.27
N ARG A 279 30.02 -1.23 -1.34
CA ARG A 279 31.18 -1.32 -0.45
C ARG A 279 30.85 -0.59 0.85
N HIS A 280 31.34 -1.10 1.97
CA HIS A 280 31.04 -0.52 3.28
C HIS A 280 31.34 0.98 3.33
N GLY A 281 30.32 1.79 3.66
CA GLY A 281 30.41 3.24 3.80
C GLY A 281 30.25 4.05 2.52
N GLU A 282 30.14 3.38 1.36
CA GLU A 282 29.78 4.02 0.09
C GLU A 282 28.27 3.90 -0.14
N GLY A 283 27.62 4.95 -0.63
CA GLY A 283 26.25 4.88 -1.11
C GLY A 283 26.12 4.07 -2.39
N ILE A 284 24.95 4.07 -2.99
CA ILE A 284 24.70 3.50 -4.33
C ILE A 284 24.30 4.59 -5.30
N ILE A 285 24.76 4.50 -6.54
CA ILE A 285 24.32 5.39 -7.62
C ILE A 285 23.13 4.73 -8.31
N LEU A 286 22.01 5.46 -8.34
CA LEU A 286 20.83 5.08 -9.11
C LEU A 286 20.97 5.65 -10.51
N ASP A 287 21.00 4.79 -11.52
CA ASP A 287 21.02 5.21 -12.92
C ASP A 287 19.61 5.70 -13.35
N PRO A 288 19.56 6.68 -14.26
CA PRO A 288 18.29 7.14 -14.82
C PRO A 288 17.52 5.98 -15.47
N ASP A 289 16.18 6.02 -15.31
CA ASP A 289 15.25 5.03 -15.85
C ASP A 289 15.42 3.59 -15.35
N ASP A 290 16.39 3.31 -14.50
CA ASP A 290 16.50 2.01 -13.83
C ASP A 290 15.58 1.98 -12.58
N PHE A 291 15.09 0.79 -12.26
CA PHE A 291 14.18 0.55 -11.15
C PHE A 291 14.83 -0.32 -10.10
N TYR A 292 14.77 0.13 -8.86
CA TYR A 292 15.43 -0.52 -7.72
C TYR A 292 14.41 -0.90 -6.65
N ILE A 293 14.62 -2.05 -6.03
CA ILE A 293 13.94 -2.48 -4.80
C ILE A 293 14.95 -2.41 -3.67
N LEU A 294 14.71 -1.52 -2.72
CA LEU A 294 15.52 -1.32 -1.52
C LEU A 294 14.67 -1.56 -0.27
N ALA A 295 15.26 -1.43 0.91
CA ALA A 295 14.54 -1.54 2.18
C ALA A 295 14.77 -0.31 3.06
N SER A 296 13.80 -0.02 3.92
CA SER A 296 13.97 0.98 4.96
C SER A 296 15.03 0.50 5.97
N ARG A 297 15.73 1.45 6.56
CA ARG A 297 16.63 1.20 7.68
C ARG A 297 15.83 0.80 8.92
N GLU A 298 14.78 1.56 9.20
CA GLU A 298 13.93 1.35 10.35
C GLU A 298 12.90 0.25 10.08
N PRO A 299 12.63 -0.64 11.06
CA PRO A 299 11.39 -1.37 11.08
C PRO A 299 10.24 -0.40 11.29
N VAL A 300 9.11 -0.67 10.65
CA VAL A 300 7.89 0.13 10.75
C VAL A 300 6.76 -0.72 11.31
N ALA A 301 5.86 -0.10 12.07
CA ALA A 301 4.70 -0.75 12.64
C ALA A 301 3.47 0.14 12.46
N VAL A 302 2.32 -0.47 12.21
CA VAL A 302 1.03 0.20 12.11
C VAL A 302 0.09 -0.39 13.16
N PRO A 303 -0.29 0.40 14.18
CA PRO A 303 -1.19 -0.05 15.23
C PRO A 303 -2.54 -0.51 14.70
N PRO A 304 -3.26 -1.35 15.47
CA PRO A 304 -4.55 -1.90 15.04
C PRO A 304 -5.66 -0.88 14.79
N ASP A 305 -5.55 0.31 15.38
CA ASP A 305 -6.53 1.41 15.24
C ASP A 305 -6.08 2.49 14.24
N GLN A 306 -4.96 2.26 13.58
CA GLN A 306 -4.38 3.15 12.57
C GLN A 306 -4.22 2.42 11.24
N ALA A 307 -4.19 3.19 10.16
CA ALA A 307 -3.66 2.79 8.88
C ALA A 307 -2.58 3.79 8.49
N ALA A 308 -1.62 3.37 7.67
CA ALA A 308 -0.61 4.30 7.20
C ALA A 308 -0.50 4.29 5.67
N GLU A 309 0.00 5.39 5.14
CA GLU A 309 0.30 5.56 3.71
C GLU A 309 1.72 6.12 3.57
N MET A 310 2.51 5.51 2.70
CA MET A 310 3.82 6.03 2.35
C MET A 310 3.64 7.17 1.36
N LEU A 311 4.01 8.38 1.76
CA LEU A 311 4.12 9.50 0.83
C LEU A 311 5.53 9.55 0.26
N ALA A 312 5.63 9.68 -1.07
CA ALA A 312 6.88 9.97 -1.72
C ALA A 312 7.49 11.25 -1.15
N TYR A 313 8.81 11.26 -1.02
CA TYR A 313 9.51 12.42 -0.47
C TYR A 313 9.37 13.64 -1.37
N ASP A 314 9.47 14.84 -0.77
CA ASP A 314 9.29 16.13 -1.43
C ASP A 314 10.28 16.32 -2.58
N THR A 315 9.81 16.85 -3.70
CA THR A 315 10.60 17.19 -4.89
C THR A 315 11.75 18.16 -4.64
N LEU A 316 11.77 18.83 -3.47
CA LEU A 316 12.86 19.73 -3.07
C LEU A 316 14.17 19.02 -2.70
N VAL A 317 14.17 17.70 -2.56
CA VAL A 317 15.31 16.94 -2.01
C VAL A 317 16.04 16.10 -3.05
N GLY A 318 15.59 16.04 -4.29
CA GLY A 318 16.32 15.39 -5.37
C GLY A 318 15.45 14.83 -6.50
N GLU A 319 16.12 14.36 -7.52
CA GLU A 319 15.56 13.79 -8.75
C GLU A 319 15.04 12.35 -8.60
N PHE A 320 15.28 11.70 -7.46
CA PHE A 320 14.76 10.35 -7.23
C PHE A 320 13.38 10.39 -6.55
N ARG A 321 12.57 9.40 -6.85
CA ARG A 321 11.25 9.21 -6.22
C ARG A 321 11.09 7.79 -5.74
N VAL A 322 10.51 7.63 -4.54
CA VAL A 322 9.80 6.40 -4.20
C VAL A 322 8.50 6.44 -5.00
N HIS A 323 8.40 5.57 -6.00
CA HIS A 323 7.38 5.72 -7.04
C HIS A 323 5.99 5.30 -6.62
N TYR A 324 5.88 4.39 -5.67
CA TYR A 324 4.59 3.84 -5.29
C TYR A 324 4.35 4.10 -3.81
N ALA A 325 3.53 5.11 -3.55
CA ALA A 325 2.91 5.27 -2.25
C ALA A 325 2.13 3.98 -1.95
N GLY A 326 2.52 3.25 -0.92
CA GLY A 326 1.88 2.00 -0.54
C GLY A 326 1.00 2.20 0.68
N PHE A 327 -0.14 1.51 0.74
CA PHE A 327 -0.91 1.39 1.97
C PHE A 327 -0.26 0.38 2.90
N PHE A 328 -0.18 0.77 4.16
CA PHE A 328 0.21 -0.10 5.25
C PHE A 328 -1.03 -0.32 6.13
N ASP A 329 -1.45 -1.55 6.20
CA ASP A 329 -2.68 -1.91 6.89
C ASP A 329 -2.47 -2.09 8.40
N PRO A 330 -3.54 -1.95 9.21
CA PRO A 330 -3.52 -2.20 10.64
C PRO A 330 -2.93 -3.56 10.98
N GLY A 331 -1.96 -3.58 11.90
CA GLY A 331 -1.24 -4.79 12.31
C GLY A 331 0.08 -5.03 11.57
N PHE A 332 0.40 -4.29 10.50
CA PHE A 332 1.69 -4.42 9.82
C PHE A 332 2.84 -4.12 10.79
N GLY A 333 3.83 -5.03 10.85
CA GLY A 333 5.03 -4.86 11.67
C GLY A 333 4.83 -4.98 13.18
N MET A 334 3.60 -5.25 13.67
CA MET A 334 3.31 -5.43 15.08
C MET A 334 3.71 -6.83 15.56
N GLU A 335 4.16 -6.93 16.81
CA GLU A 335 4.56 -8.20 17.43
C GLU A 335 3.36 -9.15 17.56
N GLU A 336 2.22 -8.64 17.99
CA GLU A 336 0.97 -9.41 18.17
C GLU A 336 0.48 -10.09 16.89
N THR A 337 0.81 -9.54 15.73
CA THR A 337 0.50 -10.12 14.41
C THR A 337 1.69 -10.89 13.81
N GLY A 338 2.74 -11.08 14.59
CA GLY A 338 3.96 -11.78 14.18
C GLY A 338 4.87 -10.97 13.25
N GLY A 339 4.72 -9.64 13.18
CA GLY A 339 5.41 -8.77 12.24
C GLY A 339 6.58 -7.97 12.81
N ALA A 340 6.98 -8.17 14.05
CA ALA A 340 8.07 -7.41 14.68
C ALA A 340 9.33 -7.40 13.82
N GLY A 341 9.88 -6.19 13.58
CA GLY A 341 11.04 -5.99 12.72
C GLY A 341 10.75 -5.91 11.22
N SER A 342 9.47 -5.86 10.79
CA SER A 342 9.13 -5.69 9.38
C SER A 342 9.62 -4.33 8.85
N ARG A 343 10.32 -4.35 7.71
CA ARG A 343 10.80 -3.15 7.03
C ARG A 343 9.87 -2.73 5.90
N ALA A 344 9.79 -1.43 5.63
CA ALA A 344 9.18 -0.96 4.41
C ALA A 344 10.07 -1.32 3.21
N VAL A 345 9.49 -1.90 2.18
CA VAL A 345 10.16 -2.08 0.90
C VAL A 345 9.92 -0.83 0.07
N LEU A 346 10.96 -0.36 -0.57
CA LEU A 346 11.05 0.92 -1.23
C LEU A 346 11.27 0.69 -2.72
N GLU A 347 10.31 1.14 -3.51
CA GLU A 347 10.34 1.12 -4.97
C GLU A 347 10.95 2.44 -5.46
N VAL A 348 12.23 2.41 -5.85
CA VAL A 348 13.02 3.64 -6.09
C VAL A 348 13.42 3.76 -7.56
N ARG A 349 13.34 4.98 -8.07
CA ARG A 349 13.74 5.32 -9.42
C ARG A 349 14.36 6.72 -9.49
N SER A 350 15.46 6.86 -10.23
CA SER A 350 15.97 8.17 -10.67
C SER A 350 15.42 8.50 -12.05
N HIS A 351 15.18 9.77 -12.35
CA HIS A 351 14.56 10.18 -13.61
C HIS A 351 15.57 10.78 -14.60
N GLU A 352 16.09 11.95 -14.31
CA GLU A 352 16.82 12.75 -15.30
C GLU A 352 18.34 12.54 -15.22
N VAL A 353 18.86 12.35 -13.99
CA VAL A 353 20.30 12.27 -13.75
C VAL A 353 20.64 11.11 -12.82
N PRO A 354 21.85 10.55 -12.89
CA PRO A 354 22.34 9.62 -11.88
C PRO A 354 22.29 10.27 -10.49
N PHE A 355 21.77 9.54 -9.50
CA PHE A 355 21.60 10.06 -8.15
C PHE A 355 22.29 9.16 -7.12
N LEU A 356 23.15 9.76 -6.28
CA LEU A 356 23.80 9.07 -5.17
C LEU A 356 22.82 9.00 -3.98
N ILE A 357 22.47 7.79 -3.57
CA ILE A 357 21.75 7.53 -2.32
C ILE A 357 22.73 7.07 -1.25
N GLU A 358 22.73 7.73 -0.10
CA GLU A 358 23.55 7.41 1.06
C GLU A 358 22.72 6.73 2.16
N HIS A 359 23.39 5.93 3.00
CA HIS A 359 22.75 5.27 4.12
C HIS A 359 22.14 6.28 5.11
N GLY A 360 20.90 6.04 5.51
CA GLY A 360 20.16 6.90 6.44
C GLY A 360 19.54 8.15 5.79
N GLN A 361 19.66 8.31 4.47
CA GLN A 361 18.96 9.38 3.76
C GLN A 361 17.46 9.16 3.83
N ILE A 362 16.68 10.24 4.14
CA ILE A 362 15.23 10.20 4.16
C ILE A 362 14.72 10.05 2.71
N ILE A 363 13.82 9.10 2.48
CA ILE A 363 13.30 8.81 1.14
C ILE A 363 11.78 8.82 1.06
N GLY A 364 11.10 8.91 2.18
CA GLY A 364 9.64 8.96 2.24
C GLY A 364 9.15 9.23 3.65
N ARG A 365 7.82 9.39 3.79
CA ARG A 365 7.17 9.57 5.08
C ARG A 365 5.94 8.69 5.18
N LEU A 366 5.76 8.04 6.32
CA LEU A 366 4.54 7.33 6.66
C LEU A 366 3.56 8.30 7.33
N VAL A 367 2.43 8.54 6.69
CA VAL A 367 1.33 9.33 7.25
C VAL A 367 0.31 8.36 7.85
N TYR A 368 0.07 8.51 9.15
CA TYR A 368 -0.89 7.69 9.88
C TYR A 368 -2.27 8.35 9.89
N GLU A 369 -3.28 7.53 9.67
CA GLU A 369 -4.68 7.92 9.66
C GLU A 369 -5.47 6.99 10.59
N ARG A 370 -6.28 7.58 11.48
CA ARG A 370 -7.09 6.81 12.42
C ARG A 370 -8.23 6.07 11.70
N LEU A 371 -8.50 4.84 12.10
CA LEU A 371 -9.69 4.12 11.70
C LEU A 371 -10.93 4.59 12.50
N ILE A 372 -12.12 4.37 11.95
CA ILE A 372 -13.38 4.60 12.65
C ILE A 372 -13.56 3.63 13.82
N ALA A 373 -13.08 2.39 13.64
CA ALA A 373 -13.08 1.34 14.66
C ALA A 373 -11.91 0.39 14.38
N ARG A 374 -11.51 -0.40 15.39
CA ARG A 374 -10.55 -1.49 15.19
C ARG A 374 -11.12 -2.48 14.17
N PRO A 375 -10.34 -2.93 13.16
CA PRO A 375 -10.82 -3.91 12.19
C PRO A 375 -10.98 -5.30 12.83
N ASP A 376 -11.94 -6.07 12.31
CA ASP A 376 -12.18 -7.46 12.71
C ASP A 376 -11.09 -8.42 12.22
N ARG A 377 -10.24 -7.98 11.31
CA ARG A 377 -9.05 -8.70 10.83
C ARG A 377 -7.86 -7.75 10.75
N LEU A 378 -6.69 -8.22 11.15
CA LEU A 378 -5.43 -7.48 11.10
C LEU A 378 -4.53 -8.05 10.02
N TYR A 379 -3.62 -7.23 9.52
CA TYR A 379 -2.58 -7.65 8.61
C TYR A 379 -1.66 -8.68 9.28
N GLY A 380 -1.49 -9.86 8.70
CA GLY A 380 -0.67 -10.94 9.26
C GLY A 380 -1.36 -12.29 9.21
N GLY A 381 -1.40 -13.00 10.33
CA GLY A 381 -1.75 -14.42 10.38
C GLY A 381 -3.15 -14.83 9.89
N ALA A 382 -4.15 -13.95 9.91
CA ALA A 382 -5.52 -14.29 9.53
C ALA A 382 -5.83 -14.11 8.03
N ILE A 383 -5.02 -13.37 7.27
CA ILE A 383 -5.37 -12.95 5.91
C ILE A 383 -4.39 -13.50 4.85
N GLY A 384 -3.43 -14.35 5.25
CA GLY A 384 -2.42 -14.85 4.30
C GLY A 384 -1.56 -13.73 3.70
N SER A 385 -1.17 -12.74 4.52
CA SER A 385 -0.40 -11.59 4.08
C SER A 385 0.96 -12.00 3.53
N SER A 386 1.30 -11.54 2.33
CA SER A 386 2.51 -11.94 1.62
C SER A 386 3.79 -11.35 2.20
N TYR A 387 3.71 -10.31 3.06
CA TYR A 387 4.85 -9.45 3.39
C TYR A 387 5.05 -9.19 4.89
N GLN A 388 4.48 -10.02 5.77
CA GLN A 388 4.77 -9.95 7.20
C GLN A 388 6.17 -10.52 7.51
N LYS A 389 6.88 -9.97 8.49
CA LYS A 389 8.28 -10.31 8.83
C LYS A 389 9.29 -10.11 7.69
N GLN A 390 8.95 -9.26 6.71
CA GLN A 390 9.85 -9.02 5.60
C GLN A 390 11.03 -8.13 6.01
N GLY A 391 12.23 -8.50 5.52
CA GLY A 391 13.30 -7.55 5.30
C GLY A 391 13.16 -6.94 3.90
N LEU A 392 14.17 -7.12 3.06
CA LEU A 392 14.08 -6.85 1.63
C LEU A 392 13.32 -8.00 0.94
N ALA A 393 12.19 -7.70 0.30
CA ALA A 393 11.37 -8.71 -0.37
C ALA A 393 10.90 -8.21 -1.75
N LEU A 394 11.06 -9.04 -2.76
CA LEU A 394 10.49 -8.82 -4.09
C LEU A 394 8.97 -9.06 -4.10
N SER A 395 8.34 -8.85 -5.24
CA SER A 395 6.92 -9.14 -5.42
C SER A 395 6.61 -10.63 -5.22
N LYS A 396 5.42 -10.94 -4.71
CA LYS A 396 4.94 -12.31 -4.43
C LYS A 396 4.98 -13.27 -5.64
N HIS A 397 5.19 -12.77 -6.83
CA HIS A 397 5.26 -13.53 -8.06
C HIS A 397 6.59 -14.31 -8.19
N PHE A 398 7.63 -13.87 -7.49
CA PHE A 398 8.94 -14.48 -7.52
C PHE A 398 9.08 -15.55 -6.44
N LYS A 399 9.80 -16.62 -6.79
CA LYS A 399 10.14 -17.70 -5.87
C LYS A 399 10.92 -17.16 -4.68
N LYS A 400 10.54 -17.60 -3.50
CA LYS A 400 11.29 -17.27 -2.29
C LYS A 400 12.62 -18.01 -2.31
N PRO A 401 13.74 -17.38 -1.89
CA PRO A 401 14.98 -18.10 -1.71
C PRO A 401 14.74 -19.25 -0.71
N PRO A 402 15.40 -20.40 -0.88
CA PRO A 402 15.31 -21.50 0.07
C PRO A 402 15.69 -20.96 1.46
N GLN A 403 14.87 -21.25 2.45
CA GLN A 403 15.18 -20.90 3.86
C GLN A 403 16.43 -21.68 4.26
N SER A 404 17.54 -20.96 4.47
CA SER A 404 18.82 -21.50 4.96
C SER A 404 18.80 -21.65 6.48
#